data_acb4358bdc7bba82744800399f909595
#
_entry.id   acb4358bdc7bba82744800399f909595
#
_cell.length_a   1.000
_cell.length_b   1.000
_cell.length_c   1.000
_cell.angle_alpha   90.00
_cell.angle_beta   90.00
_cell.angle_gamma   90.00
#
_symmetry.space_group_name_H-M   'P 1'
#
loop_
_entity.id
_entity.type
_entity.pdbx_description
1 polymer ?
#
loop_
_entity_poly.entity_id
_entity_poly.type
_entity_poly.pdbx_seq_one_letter_code
_entity_poly.pdbx_strand_id
1 'polypeptide(L)'
;MQSLVIVAHGSHLNPDSATPTHTHADTIRATGAFDEVRTGFWKEEPSLREVLRTARGDEIYVVPLFISEGYFTERVIPRELRLEGWDPDLWDSEGISADTATLVASDIDKEIHYCGPVGTHEAMTDVLIRRAVSVTGDEEVGDGFGFAVVGHGTERNEKSAKAIEYHTERIRETGRF
;
A
#
# COMPACT_ATOMS: atom_id res chain seq x y z
N MET A 1 1.60 14.68 17.65
CA MET A 1 0.33 14.10 17.12
C MET A 1 0.65 13.29 15.86
N GLN A 2 0.12 12.06 15.76
CA GLN A 2 0.42 11.16 14.64
C GLN A 2 -0.74 11.10 13.66
N SER A 3 -0.44 11.36 12.38
CA SER A 3 -1.41 11.21 11.29
C SER A 3 -1.03 10.05 10.38
N LEU A 4 -2.01 9.25 9.98
CA LEU A 4 -1.89 8.29 8.88
C LEU A 4 -2.48 8.90 7.61
N VAL A 5 -1.75 8.83 6.52
CA VAL A 5 -2.21 9.23 5.18
C VAL A 5 -2.16 8.01 4.26
N ILE A 6 -3.31 7.48 3.89
CA ILE A 6 -3.40 6.40 2.92
C ILE A 6 -3.47 7.02 1.53
N VAL A 7 -2.52 6.68 0.67
CA VAL A 7 -2.44 7.25 -0.69
C VAL A 7 -2.76 6.20 -1.75
N ALA A 8 -3.57 6.60 -2.74
CA ALA A 8 -4.02 5.72 -3.80
C ALA A 8 -4.09 6.43 -5.16
N HIS A 9 -4.36 5.68 -6.21
CA HIS A 9 -4.41 6.23 -7.57
C HIS A 9 -5.64 7.15 -7.77
N GLY A 10 -6.81 6.71 -7.32
CA GLY A 10 -8.08 7.37 -7.65
C GLY A 10 -8.45 7.28 -9.14
N SER A 11 -9.55 7.91 -9.55
CA SER A 11 -9.98 7.95 -10.94
C SER A 11 -10.89 9.14 -11.23
N HIS A 12 -10.63 9.82 -12.35
CA HIS A 12 -11.57 10.83 -12.86
C HIS A 12 -12.82 10.23 -13.55
N LEU A 13 -12.75 8.94 -13.88
CA LEU A 13 -13.78 8.28 -14.70
C LEU A 13 -14.71 7.38 -13.90
N ASN A 14 -14.26 6.92 -12.74
CA ASN A 14 -15.02 6.00 -11.89
C ASN A 14 -15.07 6.55 -10.46
N PRO A 15 -16.20 7.11 -10.03
CA PRO A 15 -16.33 7.67 -8.67
C PRO A 15 -16.19 6.63 -7.56
N ASP A 16 -16.39 5.35 -7.88
CA ASP A 16 -16.28 4.27 -6.88
C ASP A 16 -14.84 3.81 -6.63
N SER A 17 -13.88 4.31 -7.42
CA SER A 17 -12.47 3.87 -7.32
C SER A 17 -11.81 4.21 -5.98
N ALA A 18 -12.22 5.30 -5.34
CA ALA A 18 -11.75 5.72 -4.03
C ALA A 18 -12.43 4.99 -2.86
N THR A 19 -13.59 4.38 -3.08
CA THR A 19 -14.41 3.74 -2.03
C THR A 19 -13.63 2.74 -1.16
N PRO A 20 -12.82 1.82 -1.70
CA PRO A 20 -12.04 0.91 -0.86
C PRO A 20 -11.04 1.65 0.05
N THR A 21 -10.40 2.70 -0.47
CA THR A 21 -9.44 3.50 0.30
C THR A 21 -10.12 4.22 1.46
N HIS A 22 -11.29 4.81 1.22
CA HIS A 22 -12.08 5.45 2.28
C HIS A 22 -12.57 4.43 3.31
N THR A 23 -13.02 3.25 2.88
CA THR A 23 -13.45 2.18 3.79
C THR A 23 -12.31 1.72 4.69
N HIS A 24 -11.10 1.55 4.16
CA HIS A 24 -9.92 1.24 4.96
C HIS A 24 -9.59 2.36 5.95
N ALA A 25 -9.63 3.62 5.50
CA ALA A 25 -9.40 4.76 6.37
C ALA A 25 -10.39 4.83 7.53
N ASP A 26 -11.68 4.59 7.26
CA ASP A 26 -12.73 4.58 8.29
C ASP A 26 -12.53 3.43 9.29
N THR A 27 -12.16 2.25 8.80
CA THR A 27 -11.87 1.09 9.66
C THR A 27 -10.69 1.37 10.58
N ILE A 28 -9.59 1.93 10.06
CA ILE A 28 -8.41 2.26 10.86
C ILE A 28 -8.71 3.39 11.83
N ARG A 29 -9.46 4.40 11.40
CA ARG A 29 -9.91 5.50 12.27
C ARG A 29 -10.69 5.00 13.49
N ALA A 30 -11.53 4.00 13.29
CA ALA A 30 -12.31 3.39 14.35
C ALA A 30 -11.47 2.64 15.40
N THR A 31 -10.23 2.23 15.06
CA THR A 31 -9.32 1.58 16.02
C THR A 31 -8.69 2.56 17.02
N GLY A 32 -8.62 3.85 16.68
CA GLY A 32 -7.91 4.84 17.47
C GLY A 32 -6.38 4.69 17.46
N ALA A 33 -5.82 3.93 16.51
CA ALA A 33 -4.37 3.71 16.41
C ALA A 33 -3.59 4.96 16.00
N PHE A 34 -4.25 5.90 15.33
CA PHE A 34 -3.71 7.21 14.96
C PHE A 34 -4.64 8.33 15.42
N ASP A 35 -4.07 9.50 15.75
CA ASP A 35 -4.84 10.69 16.12
C ASP A 35 -5.68 11.23 14.94
N GLU A 36 -5.19 10.99 13.71
CA GLU A 36 -5.86 11.37 12.47
C GLU A 36 -5.60 10.33 11.38
N VAL A 37 -6.62 9.99 10.61
CA VAL A 37 -6.49 9.14 9.39
C VAL A 37 -7.08 9.90 8.20
N ARG A 38 -6.29 10.06 7.15
CA ARG A 38 -6.65 10.76 5.92
C ARG A 38 -6.43 9.87 4.69
N THR A 39 -7.02 10.28 3.59
CA THR A 39 -6.80 9.68 2.27
C THR A 39 -6.29 10.74 1.31
N GLY A 40 -5.46 10.34 0.36
CA GLY A 40 -4.97 11.21 -0.71
C GLY A 40 -4.91 10.47 -2.03
N PHE A 41 -5.24 11.14 -3.12
CA PHE A 41 -5.33 10.52 -4.44
C PHE A 41 -4.54 11.30 -5.49
N TRP A 42 -4.08 10.58 -6.52
CA TRP A 42 -3.43 11.21 -7.66
C TRP A 42 -4.43 11.76 -8.67
N LYS A 43 -5.57 11.07 -8.87
CA LYS A 43 -6.54 11.39 -9.91
C LYS A 43 -7.87 11.98 -9.40
N GLU A 44 -8.01 12.21 -8.11
CA GLU A 44 -9.22 12.80 -7.52
C GLU A 44 -8.91 13.51 -6.20
N GLU A 45 -9.89 14.15 -5.59
CA GLU A 45 -9.75 14.80 -4.29
C GLU A 45 -10.02 13.79 -3.13
N PRO A 46 -9.36 13.96 -1.99
CA PRO A 46 -8.28 14.92 -1.70
C PRO A 46 -6.98 14.64 -2.46
N SER A 47 -6.41 15.69 -3.07
CA SER A 47 -5.21 15.56 -3.87
C SER A 47 -3.97 15.20 -3.05
N LEU A 48 -3.06 14.38 -3.62
CA LEU A 48 -1.73 14.13 -3.05
C LEU A 48 -0.96 15.43 -2.76
N ARG A 49 -1.13 16.47 -3.58
CA ARG A 49 -0.41 17.74 -3.45
C ARG A 49 -0.77 18.53 -2.19
N GLU A 50 -1.98 18.29 -1.66
CA GLU A 50 -2.53 19.05 -0.54
C GLU A 50 -2.64 18.21 0.74
N VAL A 51 -2.59 16.87 0.63
CA VAL A 51 -2.91 16.00 1.75
C VAL A 51 -1.98 16.19 2.95
N LEU A 52 -0.67 16.35 2.71
CA LEU A 52 0.30 16.56 3.79
C LEU A 52 0.13 17.91 4.46
N ARG A 53 -0.18 18.97 3.69
CA ARG A 53 -0.41 20.32 4.23
C ARG A 53 -1.64 20.37 5.13
N THR A 54 -2.66 19.61 4.78
CA THR A 54 -3.93 19.59 5.50
C THR A 54 -3.94 18.58 6.65
N ALA A 55 -2.98 17.68 6.74
CA ALA A 55 -2.80 16.80 7.87
C ALA A 55 -2.37 17.61 9.12
N ARG A 56 -2.94 17.27 10.27
CA ARG A 56 -2.71 18.02 11.53
C ARG A 56 -1.52 17.52 12.33
N GLY A 57 -1.12 16.25 12.14
CA GLY A 57 0.03 15.68 12.83
C GLY A 57 1.35 16.30 12.41
N ASP A 58 2.31 16.32 13.33
CA ASP A 58 3.70 16.71 13.08
C ASP A 58 4.52 15.52 12.59
N GLU A 59 4.05 14.33 12.89
CA GLU A 59 4.57 13.04 12.47
C GLU A 59 3.52 12.37 11.57
N ILE A 60 3.85 12.14 10.30
CA ILE A 60 2.90 11.66 9.29
C ILE A 60 3.40 10.37 8.66
N TYR A 61 2.64 9.31 8.81
CA TYR A 61 2.86 8.03 8.13
C TYR A 61 2.11 8.04 6.80
N VAL A 62 2.84 7.89 5.70
CA VAL A 62 2.29 7.81 4.35
C VAL A 62 2.35 6.37 3.88
N VAL A 63 1.20 5.75 3.66
CA VAL A 63 1.07 4.35 3.26
C VAL A 63 0.47 4.26 1.86
N PRO A 64 1.24 3.83 0.84
CA PRO A 64 0.72 3.59 -0.49
C PRO A 64 -0.19 2.35 -0.54
N LEU A 65 -1.45 2.56 -0.89
CA LEU A 65 -2.40 1.46 -1.15
C LEU A 65 -2.20 0.94 -2.59
N PHE A 66 -1.06 0.32 -2.81
CA PHE A 66 -0.63 -0.25 -4.08
C PHE A 66 -0.20 -1.70 -3.88
N ILE A 67 -0.29 -2.49 -4.95
CA ILE A 67 -0.04 -3.93 -4.91
C ILE A 67 1.46 -4.28 -4.89
N SER A 68 2.30 -3.38 -5.40
CA SER A 68 3.74 -3.57 -5.49
C SER A 68 4.49 -2.24 -5.56
N GLU A 69 5.78 -2.28 -5.34
CA GLU A 69 6.69 -1.21 -5.70
C GLU A 69 6.70 -0.98 -7.22
N GLY A 70 7.01 0.25 -7.63
CA GLY A 70 7.12 0.60 -9.02
C GLY A 70 6.98 2.10 -9.29
N TYR A 71 6.75 2.45 -10.56
CA TYR A 71 6.77 3.84 -11.02
C TYR A 71 5.91 4.80 -10.17
N PHE A 72 4.73 4.34 -9.73
CA PHE A 72 3.87 5.19 -8.89
C PHE A 72 4.46 5.42 -7.51
N THR A 73 4.83 4.34 -6.82
CA THR A 73 5.35 4.39 -5.45
C THR A 73 6.75 4.97 -5.38
N GLU A 74 7.57 4.77 -6.42
CA GLU A 74 8.96 5.23 -6.45
C GLU A 74 9.14 6.63 -7.03
N ARG A 75 8.24 7.10 -7.90
CA ARG A 75 8.43 8.36 -8.63
C ARG A 75 7.26 9.32 -8.52
N VAL A 76 6.02 8.84 -8.72
CA VAL A 76 4.86 9.74 -8.77
C VAL A 76 4.49 10.25 -7.38
N ILE A 77 4.26 9.35 -6.43
CA ILE A 77 3.84 9.71 -5.08
C ILE A 77 4.87 10.60 -4.38
N PRO A 78 6.17 10.25 -4.32
CA PRO A 78 7.17 11.11 -3.68
C PRO A 78 7.26 12.50 -4.30
N ARG A 79 7.18 12.59 -5.64
CA ARG A 79 7.16 13.87 -6.35
C ARG A 79 5.93 14.72 -6.01
N GLU A 80 4.74 14.13 -6.05
CA GLU A 80 3.50 14.87 -5.76
C GLU A 80 3.41 15.30 -4.29
N LEU A 81 3.98 14.51 -3.38
CA LEU A 81 4.12 14.83 -1.96
C LEU A 81 5.32 15.75 -1.67
N ARG A 82 6.17 16.01 -2.65
CA ARG A 82 7.39 16.82 -2.54
C ARG A 82 8.36 16.32 -1.47
N LEU A 83 8.56 15.02 -1.39
CA LEU A 83 9.47 14.40 -0.42
C LEU A 83 10.93 14.70 -0.81
N GLU A 84 11.65 15.40 0.06
CA GLU A 84 13.07 15.71 -0.12
C GLU A 84 13.96 14.54 0.28
N GLY A 85 15.02 14.32 -0.50
CA GLY A 85 15.97 13.24 -0.24
C GLY A 85 15.43 11.84 -0.56
N TRP A 86 14.23 11.74 -1.16
CA TRP A 86 13.69 10.45 -1.53
C TRP A 86 14.54 9.78 -2.61
N ASP A 87 14.94 8.54 -2.32
CA ASP A 87 15.54 7.59 -3.26
C ASP A 87 14.87 6.24 -3.08
N PRO A 88 14.49 5.52 -4.15
CA PRO A 88 13.95 4.18 -4.05
C PRO A 88 14.84 3.18 -3.30
N ASP A 89 16.17 3.40 -3.32
CA ASP A 89 17.13 2.57 -2.59
C ASP A 89 17.07 2.75 -1.06
N LEU A 90 16.30 3.72 -0.56
CA LEU A 90 15.98 3.87 0.87
C LEU A 90 15.03 2.76 1.36
N TRP A 91 14.29 2.14 0.45
CA TRP A 91 13.61 0.88 0.73
C TRP A 91 14.58 -0.27 0.42
N ASP A 92 14.66 -1.25 1.31
CA ASP A 92 15.54 -2.40 1.11
C ASP A 92 15.24 -3.09 -0.22
N SER A 93 16.28 -3.22 -1.05
CA SER A 93 16.18 -3.75 -2.41
C SER A 93 16.17 -5.28 -2.48
N GLU A 94 16.41 -5.97 -1.38
CA GLU A 94 16.54 -7.44 -1.39
C GLU A 94 15.21 -8.18 -1.23
N GLY A 95 14.12 -7.45 -0.98
CA GLY A 95 12.89 -8.17 -0.73
C GLY A 95 11.65 -7.33 -0.81
N ILE A 96 10.65 -7.92 -0.33
CA ILE A 96 9.35 -7.38 -0.09
C ILE A 96 9.45 -6.67 1.23
N SER A 97 9.57 -5.36 1.14
CA SER A 97 9.88 -4.52 2.28
C SER A 97 8.61 -3.95 2.91
N ALA A 98 8.58 -4.05 4.24
CA ALA A 98 7.74 -3.19 5.08
C ALA A 98 8.51 -1.93 5.48
N ASP A 99 9.60 -1.59 4.80
CA ASP A 99 10.50 -0.54 5.21
C ASP A 99 9.89 0.84 5.09
N THR A 100 10.35 1.72 5.95
CA THR A 100 9.87 3.08 6.08
C THR A 100 11.06 4.02 5.95
N ALA A 101 11.01 4.94 4.98
CA ALA A 101 11.95 6.02 4.88
C ALA A 101 11.45 7.24 5.65
N THR A 102 12.27 7.77 6.57
CA THR A 102 11.98 9.01 7.28
C THR A 102 12.50 10.19 6.48
N LEU A 103 11.61 11.09 6.08
CA LEU A 103 11.85 12.18 5.15
C LEU A 103 11.21 13.48 5.65
N VAL A 104 11.46 14.55 4.93
CA VAL A 104 10.75 15.82 5.07
C VAL A 104 10.11 16.20 3.72
N ALA A 105 9.06 17.00 3.74
CA ALA A 105 8.52 17.57 2.51
C ALA A 105 8.97 19.04 2.40
N SER A 106 9.30 19.49 1.19
CA SER A 106 9.97 20.77 0.94
C SER A 106 9.18 22.01 1.36
N ASP A 107 7.91 21.87 1.65
CA ASP A 107 7.01 22.99 1.90
C ASP A 107 6.27 22.92 3.25
N ILE A 108 6.60 21.93 4.08
CA ILE A 108 6.04 21.78 5.43
C ILE A 108 7.13 21.28 6.40
N ASP A 109 7.11 21.81 7.61
CA ASP A 109 8.03 21.39 8.68
C ASP A 109 7.38 20.24 9.48
N LYS A 110 7.40 19.03 8.89
CA LYS A 110 6.84 17.82 9.46
C LYS A 110 7.71 16.60 9.14
N GLU A 111 7.73 15.65 10.05
CA GLU A 111 8.39 14.37 9.83
C GLU A 111 7.48 13.43 9.03
N ILE A 112 7.96 12.94 7.91
CA ILE A 112 7.23 12.08 6.99
C ILE A 112 7.85 10.68 6.99
N HIS A 113 7.09 9.70 7.42
CA HIS A 113 7.43 8.28 7.30
C HIS A 113 6.80 7.73 6.03
N TYR A 114 7.58 7.63 4.95
CA TYR A 114 7.11 7.06 3.70
C TYR A 114 7.29 5.54 3.71
N CYS A 115 6.18 4.83 3.85
CA CYS A 115 6.15 3.37 3.99
C CYS A 115 6.15 2.67 2.64
N GLY A 116 6.60 1.41 2.62
CA GLY A 116 6.41 0.51 1.48
C GLY A 116 4.93 0.29 1.15
N PRO A 117 4.61 -0.09 -0.10
CA PRO A 117 3.22 -0.34 -0.49
C PRO A 117 2.64 -1.56 0.22
N VAL A 118 1.35 -1.51 0.56
CA VAL A 118 0.68 -2.59 1.33
C VAL A 118 0.77 -3.96 0.67
N GLY A 119 0.83 -4.00 -0.67
CA GLY A 119 0.87 -5.26 -1.43
C GLY A 119 2.20 -6.01 -1.31
N THR A 120 3.26 -5.37 -0.81
CA THR A 120 4.55 -6.03 -0.56
C THR A 120 4.70 -6.51 0.89
N HIS A 121 3.77 -6.15 1.77
CA HIS A 121 3.82 -6.57 3.17
C HIS A 121 3.43 -8.04 3.33
N GLU A 122 4.14 -8.77 4.20
CA GLU A 122 3.90 -10.21 4.43
C GLU A 122 2.45 -10.56 4.79
N ALA A 123 1.75 -9.70 5.53
CA ALA A 123 0.36 -9.88 5.90
C ALA A 123 -0.59 -9.96 4.68
N MET A 124 -0.15 -9.52 3.49
CA MET A 124 -0.93 -9.68 2.27
C MET A 124 -1.09 -11.16 1.90
N THR A 125 -0.13 -12.02 2.21
CA THR A 125 -0.26 -13.49 2.04
C THR A 125 -1.50 -14.02 2.78
N ASP A 126 -1.68 -13.61 4.03
CA ASP A 126 -2.85 -14.02 4.84
C ASP A 126 -4.17 -13.47 4.27
N VAL A 127 -4.14 -12.26 3.72
CA VAL A 127 -5.30 -11.67 3.05
C VAL A 127 -5.69 -12.50 1.83
N LEU A 128 -4.73 -12.89 1.01
CA LEU A 128 -4.95 -13.73 -0.17
C LEU A 128 -5.51 -15.09 0.21
N ILE A 129 -4.93 -15.75 1.22
CA ILE A 129 -5.41 -17.03 1.73
C ILE A 129 -6.84 -16.92 2.26
N ARG A 130 -7.11 -15.93 3.12
CA ARG A 130 -8.47 -15.72 3.66
C ARG A 130 -9.48 -15.44 2.55
N ARG A 131 -9.08 -14.73 1.51
CA ARG A 131 -9.94 -14.47 0.35
C ARG A 131 -10.26 -15.75 -0.41
N ALA A 132 -9.28 -16.61 -0.65
CA ALA A 132 -9.48 -17.91 -1.29
C ALA A 132 -10.43 -18.79 -0.47
N VAL A 133 -10.17 -18.95 0.82
CA VAL A 133 -11.03 -19.70 1.75
C VAL A 133 -12.45 -19.17 1.78
N SER A 134 -12.64 -17.86 1.75
CA SER A 134 -13.98 -17.25 1.74
C SER A 134 -14.80 -17.57 0.48
N VAL A 135 -14.13 -17.92 -0.62
CA VAL A 135 -14.79 -18.30 -1.89
C VAL A 135 -15.12 -19.78 -1.91
N THR A 136 -14.27 -20.62 -1.34
CA THR A 136 -14.50 -22.09 -1.30
C THR A 136 -15.51 -22.51 -0.23
N GLY A 137 -15.71 -21.68 0.79
CA GLY A 137 -16.60 -21.99 1.91
C GLY A 137 -16.04 -23.01 2.90
N ASP A 138 -14.79 -23.41 2.73
CA ASP A 138 -14.13 -24.44 3.53
C ASP A 138 -12.89 -23.88 4.19
N GLU A 139 -12.75 -24.00 5.51
CA GLU A 139 -11.54 -23.61 6.24
C GLU A 139 -10.38 -24.59 5.98
N GLU A 140 -10.68 -25.82 5.60
CA GLU A 140 -9.74 -26.83 5.14
C GLU A 140 -9.88 -26.98 3.61
N VAL A 141 -9.18 -26.15 2.87
CA VAL A 141 -9.01 -26.35 1.42
C VAL A 141 -8.04 -27.52 1.27
N GLY A 142 -8.60 -28.74 1.16
CA GLY A 142 -7.83 -29.97 1.08
C GLY A 142 -7.43 -30.34 -0.35
N ASP A 143 -6.93 -31.57 -0.51
CA ASP A 143 -6.54 -32.18 -1.78
C ASP A 143 -7.58 -31.98 -2.88
N GLY A 144 -7.20 -31.30 -3.96
CA GLY A 144 -8.03 -31.11 -5.16
C GLY A 144 -8.32 -29.67 -5.55
N PHE A 145 -7.89 -28.67 -4.75
CA PHE A 145 -7.96 -27.26 -5.13
C PHE A 145 -6.58 -26.72 -5.47
N GLY A 146 -6.48 -26.04 -6.61
CA GLY A 146 -5.30 -25.26 -6.99
C GLY A 146 -5.54 -23.78 -6.69
N PHE A 147 -4.56 -23.10 -6.13
CA PHE A 147 -4.57 -21.65 -5.92
C PHE A 147 -3.69 -20.95 -6.94
N ALA A 148 -4.27 -20.05 -7.74
CA ALA A 148 -3.55 -19.25 -8.72
C ALA A 148 -3.51 -17.79 -8.26
N VAL A 149 -2.31 -17.26 -8.00
CA VAL A 149 -2.10 -15.83 -7.78
C VAL A 149 -1.95 -15.15 -9.12
N VAL A 150 -2.85 -14.20 -9.42
CA VAL A 150 -2.83 -13.45 -10.67
C VAL A 150 -2.51 -12.00 -10.37
N GLY A 151 -1.51 -11.46 -11.05
CA GLY A 151 -1.10 -10.07 -10.91
C GLY A 151 -1.08 -9.33 -12.25
N HIS A 152 -1.15 -8.02 -12.15
CA HIS A 152 -0.98 -7.14 -13.30
C HIS A 152 0.52 -6.99 -13.58
N GLY A 153 1.05 -7.80 -14.47
CA GLY A 153 2.45 -7.70 -14.88
C GLY A 153 2.73 -6.42 -15.67
N THR A 154 3.99 -5.97 -15.64
CA THR A 154 4.49 -4.87 -16.46
C THR A 154 5.89 -5.20 -16.98
N GLU A 155 6.14 -4.92 -18.25
CA GLU A 155 7.48 -5.08 -18.84
C GLU A 155 8.49 -4.06 -18.32
N ARG A 156 8.01 -3.02 -17.62
CA ARG A 156 8.83 -1.87 -17.18
C ARG A 156 9.42 -2.03 -15.78
N ASN A 157 8.94 -2.99 -15.00
CA ASN A 157 9.37 -3.16 -13.61
C ASN A 157 9.17 -4.61 -13.16
N GLU A 158 10.25 -5.27 -12.80
CA GLU A 158 10.25 -6.66 -12.32
C GLU A 158 9.70 -6.79 -10.87
N LYS A 159 9.65 -5.69 -10.10
CA LYS A 159 9.23 -5.72 -8.70
C LYS A 159 7.78 -6.20 -8.52
N SER A 160 6.91 -5.91 -9.50
CA SER A 160 5.53 -6.42 -9.46
C SER A 160 5.46 -7.95 -9.62
N ALA A 161 6.33 -8.54 -10.45
CA ALA A 161 6.43 -9.99 -10.58
C ALA A 161 7.00 -10.62 -9.30
N LYS A 162 8.06 -10.03 -8.75
CA LYS A 162 8.67 -10.50 -7.49
C LYS A 162 7.67 -10.52 -6.32
N ALA A 163 6.81 -9.50 -6.20
CA ALA A 163 5.78 -9.47 -5.17
C ALA A 163 4.80 -10.65 -5.30
N ILE A 164 4.40 -10.99 -6.53
CA ILE A 164 3.51 -12.12 -6.80
C ILE A 164 4.21 -13.45 -6.51
N GLU A 165 5.45 -13.59 -6.95
CA GLU A 165 6.28 -14.79 -6.70
C GLU A 165 6.45 -15.02 -5.20
N TYR A 166 6.76 -14.00 -4.44
CA TYR A 166 6.89 -14.07 -2.99
C TYR A 166 5.61 -14.57 -2.32
N HIS A 167 4.47 -13.96 -2.57
CA HIS A 167 3.22 -14.40 -1.97
C HIS A 167 2.83 -15.80 -2.43
N THR A 168 3.13 -16.15 -3.67
CA THR A 168 2.88 -17.51 -4.20
C THR A 168 3.70 -18.54 -3.46
N GLU A 169 4.99 -18.27 -3.21
CA GLU A 169 5.84 -19.20 -2.47
C GLU A 169 5.39 -19.35 -1.03
N ARG A 170 5.10 -18.24 -0.34
CA ARG A 170 4.57 -18.29 1.03
C ARG A 170 3.23 -19.03 1.13
N ILE A 171 2.35 -18.89 0.13
CA ILE A 171 1.10 -19.67 0.09
C ILE A 171 1.41 -21.16 -0.08
N ARG A 172 2.36 -21.51 -0.97
CA ARG A 172 2.80 -22.90 -1.17
C ARG A 172 3.39 -23.52 0.10
N GLU A 173 4.20 -22.75 0.85
CA GLU A 173 4.77 -23.19 2.13
C GLU A 173 3.71 -23.55 3.18
N THR A 174 2.52 -23.00 3.09
CA THR A 174 1.43 -23.35 4.01
C THR A 174 0.90 -24.77 3.81
N GLY A 175 1.11 -25.37 2.65
CA GLY A 175 0.61 -26.70 2.29
C GLY A 175 -0.91 -26.80 2.26
N ARG A 176 -1.62 -25.67 2.11
CA ARG A 176 -3.10 -25.62 2.16
C ARG A 176 -3.77 -25.81 0.79
N PHE A 177 -3.00 -25.68 -0.32
CA PHE A 177 -3.52 -25.75 -1.69
C PHE A 177 -2.66 -26.63 -2.58
#